data_43938eb106c1ff5b23414642d79028d6
#
_entry.id   43938eb106c1ff5b23414642d79028d6
#
_cell.length_a   1.000
_cell.length_b   1.000
_cell.length_c   1.000
_cell.angle_alpha   90.00
_cell.angle_beta   90.00
_cell.angle_gamma   90.00
#
_symmetry.space_group_name_H-M   'P 1'
#
loop_
_entity.id
_entity.type
_entity.pdbx_description
1 polymer ?
#
loop_
_entity_poly.entity_id
_entity_poly.type
_entity_poly.pdbx_seq_one_letter_code
_entity_poly.pdbx_strand_id
1 'polypeptide(L)'
;LPEMKLGKEGLQWIVQWRLSEKANETDKQQVLETLRWWVTLGGLGGRTRRGCGAFKAEGIKLVPTEEMRELGCKILFLGSDKKVKDAWIDAINEWKETRRKDKTEFRRLLGRNDEYSRHLATIFSRPVYDSSQWHGMVIMLPNSSPEVKQILEKTK
;
A
#
# COMPACT_ATOMS: atom_id res chain seq x y z
N LEU A 1 14.12 6.84 21.01
CA LEU A 1 13.18 7.10 19.92
C LEU A 1 11.87 7.55 20.54
N PRO A 2 11.25 8.67 20.07
CA PRO A 2 9.96 9.07 20.61
C PRO A 2 8.96 7.92 20.39
N GLU A 3 8.22 7.58 21.43
CA GLU A 3 7.13 6.62 21.35
C GLU A 3 6.16 7.07 20.27
N MET A 4 5.95 6.22 19.26
CA MET A 4 4.90 6.45 18.29
C MET A 4 3.57 6.26 18.99
N LYS A 5 2.92 7.34 19.36
CA LYS A 5 1.52 7.27 19.81
C LYS A 5 0.68 6.82 18.63
N LEU A 6 0.17 5.60 18.69
CA LEU A 6 -0.89 5.15 17.81
C LEU A 6 -2.10 6.04 18.07
N GLY A 7 -2.65 6.64 17.01
CA GLY A 7 -3.91 7.36 17.12
C GLY A 7 -4.98 6.44 17.71
N LYS A 8 -5.84 6.98 18.54
CA LYS A 8 -7.00 6.23 19.06
C LYS A 8 -7.88 5.81 17.88
N GLU A 9 -8.49 4.63 17.99
CA GLU A 9 -9.54 4.23 17.06
C GLU A 9 -10.64 5.30 17.01
N GLY A 10 -11.14 5.61 15.81
CA GLY A 10 -12.17 6.62 15.63
C GLY A 10 -11.69 8.05 15.39
N LEU A 11 -10.41 8.24 15.12
CA LEU A 11 -9.92 9.56 14.70
C LEU A 11 -10.54 9.95 13.35
N GLN A 12 -11.25 11.06 13.32
CA GLN A 12 -11.83 11.61 12.10
C GLN A 12 -11.10 12.88 11.69
N TRP A 13 -10.97 13.08 10.40
CA TRP A 13 -10.32 14.23 9.80
C TRP A 13 -11.17 14.75 8.66
N ILE A 14 -11.04 16.03 8.39
CA ILE A 14 -11.62 16.65 7.21
C ILE A 14 -10.45 17.12 6.35
N VAL A 15 -10.38 16.62 5.13
CA VAL A 15 -9.44 17.11 4.12
C VAL A 15 -10.21 18.00 3.17
N GLN A 16 -9.82 19.25 3.10
CA GLN A 16 -10.36 20.20 2.14
C GLN A 16 -9.36 20.41 1.01
N TRP A 17 -9.83 20.36 -0.21
CA TRP A 17 -9.04 20.65 -1.39
C TRP A 17 -9.79 21.61 -2.31
N ARG A 18 -9.06 22.42 -3.05
CA ARG A 18 -9.62 23.40 -3.95
C ARG A 18 -8.89 23.33 -5.28
N LEU A 19 -9.65 23.27 -6.36
CA LEU A 19 -9.11 23.43 -7.70
C LEU A 19 -8.98 24.92 -8.05
N SER A 20 -8.01 25.23 -8.90
CA SER A 20 -7.90 26.54 -9.51
C SER A 20 -9.14 26.83 -10.34
N GLU A 21 -9.51 28.10 -10.46
CA GLU A 21 -10.59 28.54 -11.35
C GLU A 21 -10.32 28.22 -12.83
N LYS A 22 -9.05 28.02 -13.19
CA LYS A 22 -8.62 27.62 -14.54
C LYS A 22 -8.68 26.10 -14.77
N ALA A 23 -9.01 25.30 -13.75
CA ALA A 23 -9.07 23.86 -13.87
C ALA A 23 -10.28 23.46 -14.75
N ASN A 24 -10.00 22.62 -15.71
CA ASN A 24 -11.02 22.04 -16.59
C ASN A 24 -11.58 20.72 -16.00
N GLU A 25 -12.51 20.08 -16.70
CA GLU A 25 -13.13 18.84 -16.24
C GLU A 25 -12.13 17.68 -16.17
N THR A 26 -11.16 17.64 -17.07
CA THR A 26 -10.09 16.63 -17.05
C THR A 26 -9.23 16.76 -15.80
N ASP A 27 -8.88 17.99 -15.40
CA ASP A 27 -8.13 18.24 -14.16
C ASP A 27 -8.90 17.75 -12.93
N LYS A 28 -10.21 17.97 -12.89
CA LYS A 28 -11.07 17.48 -11.81
C LYS A 28 -11.07 15.96 -11.73
N GLN A 29 -11.21 15.28 -12.87
CA GLN A 29 -11.19 13.83 -12.95
C GLN A 29 -9.84 13.26 -12.50
N GLN A 30 -8.73 13.85 -12.89
CA GLN A 30 -7.39 13.46 -12.45
C GLN A 30 -7.21 13.61 -10.94
N VAL A 31 -7.74 14.69 -10.35
CA VAL A 31 -7.69 14.87 -8.89
C VAL A 31 -8.54 13.82 -8.18
N LEU A 32 -9.76 13.55 -8.65
CA LEU A 32 -10.61 12.52 -8.05
C LEU A 32 -9.98 11.14 -8.15
N GLU A 33 -9.37 10.81 -9.28
CA GLU A 33 -8.66 9.55 -9.46
C GLU A 33 -7.42 9.47 -8.55
N THR A 34 -6.66 10.55 -8.41
CA THR A 34 -5.53 10.62 -7.47
C THR A 34 -5.99 10.41 -6.03
N LEU A 35 -7.10 11.02 -5.61
CA LEU A 35 -7.68 10.83 -4.28
C LEU A 35 -8.12 9.38 -4.08
N ARG A 36 -8.72 8.77 -5.08
CA ARG A 36 -9.14 7.37 -5.08
C ARG A 36 -7.95 6.43 -4.84
N TRP A 37 -6.85 6.63 -5.57
CA TRP A 37 -5.60 5.89 -5.36
C TRP A 37 -4.96 6.17 -4.01
N TRP A 38 -4.99 7.42 -3.57
CA TRP A 38 -4.45 7.78 -2.25
C TRP A 38 -5.20 7.11 -1.11
N VAL A 39 -6.53 7.09 -1.15
CA VAL A 39 -7.34 6.37 -0.16
C VAL A 39 -7.08 4.86 -0.23
N THR A 40 -6.86 4.32 -1.42
CA THR A 40 -6.64 2.89 -1.61
C THR A 40 -5.26 2.44 -1.16
N LEU A 41 -4.19 3.11 -1.58
CA LEU A 41 -2.80 2.69 -1.34
C LEU A 41 -2.03 3.61 -0.39
N GLY A 42 -2.44 4.84 -0.26
CA GLY A 42 -1.80 5.84 0.58
C GLY A 42 -2.10 5.67 2.06
N GLY A 43 -1.72 6.65 2.83
CA GLY A 43 -1.96 6.69 4.28
C GLY A 43 -1.48 8.03 4.84
N LEU A 44 -1.76 8.24 6.12
CA LEU A 44 -1.35 9.43 6.85
C LEU A 44 -0.26 9.07 7.85
N GLY A 45 0.79 9.89 7.91
CA GLY A 45 1.91 9.70 8.84
C GLY A 45 3.03 8.82 8.30
N GLY A 46 3.78 8.19 9.20
CA GLY A 46 4.93 7.38 8.85
C GLY A 46 4.57 5.93 8.51
N ARG A 47 5.46 5.27 7.74
CA ARG A 47 5.33 3.84 7.37
C ARG A 47 4.06 3.48 6.59
N THR A 48 3.51 4.42 5.85
CA THR A 48 2.27 4.25 5.08
C THR A 48 2.35 3.08 4.10
N ARG A 49 3.51 2.81 3.51
CA ARG A 49 3.75 1.65 2.64
C ARG A 49 3.60 0.28 3.34
N ARG A 50 3.57 0.27 4.68
CA ARG A 50 3.31 -0.93 5.49
C ARG A 50 1.87 -1.00 5.99
N GLY A 51 0.97 -0.21 5.41
CA GLY A 51 -0.42 -0.11 5.83
C GLY A 51 -0.67 0.72 7.09
N CYS A 52 0.38 1.29 7.71
CA CYS A 52 0.19 2.22 8.82
C CYS A 52 -0.50 3.50 8.31
N GLY A 53 -1.43 4.03 9.10
CA GLY A 53 -2.18 5.23 8.73
C GLY A 53 -3.16 5.04 7.57
N ALA A 54 -3.54 3.82 7.27
CA ALA A 54 -4.64 3.53 6.37
C ALA A 54 -5.93 4.17 6.88
N PHE A 55 -6.71 4.75 6.00
CA PHE A 55 -7.95 5.45 6.35
C PHE A 55 -9.03 5.17 5.32
N LYS A 56 -10.26 5.45 5.69
CA LYS A 56 -11.41 5.47 4.78
C LYS A 56 -11.79 6.92 4.51
N ALA A 57 -12.25 7.21 3.31
CA ALA A 57 -12.82 8.51 2.98
C ALA A 57 -14.27 8.32 2.53
N GLU A 58 -15.16 9.11 3.09
CA GLU A 58 -16.57 9.12 2.70
C GLU A 58 -16.71 9.61 1.25
N GLY A 59 -17.56 8.97 0.48
CA GLY A 59 -17.82 9.31 -0.92
C GLY A 59 -16.73 8.91 -1.92
N ILE A 60 -15.60 8.33 -1.46
CA ILE A 60 -14.53 7.86 -2.34
C ILE A 60 -14.52 6.34 -2.38
N LYS A 61 -14.76 5.77 -3.56
CA LYS A 61 -14.67 4.33 -3.78
C LYS A 61 -13.21 3.91 -3.91
N LEU A 62 -12.84 2.82 -3.26
CA LEU A 62 -11.51 2.22 -3.42
C LEU A 62 -11.33 1.71 -4.86
N VAL A 63 -10.08 1.65 -5.29
CA VAL A 63 -9.71 0.99 -6.55
C VAL A 63 -9.85 -0.53 -6.35
N PRO A 64 -10.67 -1.23 -7.15
CA PRO A 64 -10.79 -2.68 -7.06
C PRO A 64 -9.48 -3.38 -7.43
N THR A 65 -9.28 -4.58 -6.91
CA THR A 65 -8.08 -5.37 -7.20
C THR A 65 -7.99 -5.77 -8.68
N GLU A 66 -9.12 -5.96 -9.33
CA GLU A 66 -9.23 -6.26 -10.77
C GLU A 66 -8.68 -5.10 -11.60
N GLU A 67 -9.10 -3.88 -11.31
CA GLU A 67 -8.61 -2.67 -11.97
C GLU A 67 -7.11 -2.48 -11.75
N MET A 68 -6.61 -2.76 -10.54
CA MET A 68 -5.17 -2.74 -10.28
C MET A 68 -4.40 -3.75 -11.12
N ARG A 69 -4.95 -4.96 -11.31
CA ARG A 69 -4.34 -6.01 -12.15
C ARG A 69 -4.34 -5.62 -13.62
N GLU A 70 -5.43 -5.04 -14.12
CA GLU A 70 -5.54 -4.53 -15.48
C GLU A 70 -4.48 -3.45 -15.77
N LEU A 71 -4.17 -2.62 -14.78
CA LEU A 71 -3.10 -1.63 -14.84
C LEU A 71 -1.69 -2.23 -14.65
N GLY A 72 -1.58 -3.55 -14.55
CA GLY A 72 -0.31 -4.27 -14.45
C GLY A 72 0.27 -4.37 -13.04
N CYS A 73 -0.49 -4.06 -12.00
CA CYS A 73 -0.08 -4.33 -10.63
C CYS A 73 -0.08 -5.84 -10.37
N LYS A 74 0.94 -6.33 -9.65
CA LYS A 74 0.92 -7.68 -9.08
C LYS A 74 0.42 -7.60 -7.65
N ILE A 75 -0.52 -8.46 -7.30
CA ILE A 75 -1.18 -8.48 -5.98
C ILE A 75 -1.03 -9.86 -5.38
N LEU A 76 -0.58 -9.88 -4.13
CA LEU A 76 -0.48 -11.08 -3.30
C LEU A 76 -1.31 -10.85 -2.03
N PHE A 77 -2.17 -11.79 -1.70
CA PHE A 77 -2.88 -11.82 -0.43
C PHE A 77 -2.12 -12.70 0.55
N LEU A 78 -1.86 -12.16 1.74
CA LEU A 78 -1.13 -12.81 2.83
C LEU A 78 -1.98 -12.73 4.09
N GLY A 79 -2.02 -13.84 4.83
CA GLY A 79 -2.80 -13.93 6.06
C GLY A 79 -4.29 -13.69 5.82
N SER A 80 -5.11 -14.22 6.68
CA SER A 80 -6.54 -13.95 6.68
C SER A 80 -7.09 -14.08 8.10
N ASP A 81 -7.98 -13.18 8.50
CA ASP A 81 -8.64 -13.24 9.79
C ASP A 81 -9.96 -12.46 9.77
N LYS A 82 -10.81 -12.72 10.76
CA LYS A 82 -12.04 -11.95 10.98
C LYS A 82 -11.76 -10.53 11.48
N LYS A 83 -10.59 -10.32 12.08
CA LYS A 83 -10.15 -9.02 12.60
C LYS A 83 -9.05 -8.42 11.73
N VAL A 84 -9.21 -7.17 11.34
CA VAL A 84 -8.25 -6.45 10.50
C VAL A 84 -6.84 -6.42 11.09
N LYS A 85 -6.72 -6.26 12.41
CA LYS A 85 -5.43 -6.18 13.10
C LYS A 85 -4.67 -7.48 13.00
N ASP A 86 -5.33 -8.61 13.21
CA ASP A 86 -4.72 -9.92 13.22
C ASP A 86 -4.30 -10.31 11.80
N ALA A 87 -5.18 -10.17 10.82
CA ALA A 87 -4.86 -10.38 9.40
C ALA A 87 -3.65 -9.52 8.94
N TRP A 88 -3.58 -8.28 9.40
CA TRP A 88 -2.48 -7.38 9.04
C TRP A 88 -1.16 -7.77 9.71
N ILE A 89 -1.18 -8.17 10.98
CA ILE A 89 0.01 -8.66 11.70
C ILE A 89 0.55 -9.91 11.03
N ASP A 90 -0.31 -10.87 10.69
CA ASP A 90 0.05 -12.11 10.02
C ASP A 90 0.68 -11.83 8.66
N ALA A 91 0.06 -10.97 7.85
CA ALA A 91 0.60 -10.57 6.56
C ALA A 91 1.98 -9.89 6.69
N ILE A 92 2.18 -9.02 7.68
CA ILE A 92 3.47 -8.39 7.91
C ILE A 92 4.53 -9.41 8.33
N ASN A 93 4.17 -10.39 9.16
CA ASN A 93 5.10 -11.42 9.60
C ASN A 93 5.47 -12.35 8.45
N GLU A 94 4.51 -12.81 7.68
CA GLU A 94 4.74 -13.62 6.48
C GLU A 94 5.63 -12.88 5.46
N TRP A 95 5.37 -11.61 5.22
CA TRP A 95 6.20 -10.75 4.36
C TRP A 95 7.61 -10.54 4.92
N LYS A 96 7.78 -10.47 6.25
CA LYS A 96 9.11 -10.41 6.88
C LYS A 96 9.88 -11.70 6.68
N GLU A 97 9.24 -12.86 6.86
CA GLU A 97 9.87 -14.17 6.68
C GLU A 97 10.32 -14.37 5.22
N THR A 98 9.47 -14.03 4.26
CA THR A 98 9.83 -14.04 2.84
C THR A 98 11.09 -13.22 2.57
N ARG A 99 11.18 -12.00 3.13
CA ARG A 99 12.37 -11.14 2.99
C ARG A 99 13.61 -11.65 3.73
N ARG A 100 13.44 -12.48 4.75
CA ARG A 100 14.57 -13.06 5.52
C ARG A 100 15.23 -14.20 4.78
N LYS A 101 14.46 -14.98 4.02
CA LYS A 101 14.97 -16.12 3.24
C LYS A 101 16.03 -15.69 2.22
N ASP A 102 15.90 -14.49 1.67
CA ASP A 102 16.87 -13.92 0.72
C ASP A 102 17.20 -12.46 1.04
N LYS A 103 17.81 -12.27 2.21
CA LYS A 103 18.07 -10.93 2.77
C LYS A 103 18.96 -10.06 1.88
N THR A 104 19.93 -10.66 1.21
CA THR A 104 20.90 -9.95 0.39
C THR A 104 20.26 -9.46 -0.91
N GLU A 105 19.55 -10.34 -1.60
CA GLU A 105 18.84 -10.00 -2.83
C GLU A 105 17.76 -8.94 -2.57
N PHE A 106 16.94 -9.13 -1.51
CA PHE A 106 15.94 -8.13 -1.12
C PHE A 106 16.52 -6.76 -0.78
N ARG A 107 17.67 -6.72 -0.12
CA ARG A 107 18.34 -5.44 0.17
C ARG A 107 18.81 -4.76 -1.10
N ARG A 108 19.39 -5.52 -2.03
CA ARG A 108 19.83 -5.02 -3.33
C ARG A 108 18.65 -4.47 -4.14
N LEU A 109 17.56 -5.22 -4.22
CA LEU A 109 16.39 -4.89 -5.06
C LEU A 109 15.51 -3.78 -4.46
N LEU A 110 15.46 -3.66 -3.14
CA LEU A 110 14.73 -2.59 -2.46
C LEU A 110 15.59 -1.34 -2.20
N GLY A 111 16.77 -1.24 -2.81
CA GLY A 111 17.61 -0.05 -2.79
C GLY A 111 18.22 0.26 -1.43
N ARG A 112 18.65 -0.76 -0.67
CA ARG A 112 19.29 -0.56 0.62
C ARG A 112 20.81 -0.70 0.61
N ASN A 113 21.41 -0.90 -0.55
CA ASN A 113 22.84 -1.26 -0.61
C ASN A 113 23.78 -0.09 -0.86
N ASP A 114 23.33 1.11 -1.19
CA ASP A 114 24.28 2.18 -1.49
C ASP A 114 23.85 3.52 -0.91
N GLU A 115 24.84 4.27 -0.50
CA GLU A 115 24.71 5.58 0.15
C GLU A 115 23.94 6.64 -0.67
N TYR A 116 23.64 6.38 -1.93
CA TYR A 116 23.16 7.39 -2.87
C TYR A 116 21.86 7.09 -3.61
N SER A 117 21.31 5.87 -3.59
CA SER A 117 20.08 5.58 -4.33
C SER A 117 18.98 5.02 -3.46
N ARG A 118 18.16 5.89 -2.91
CA ARG A 118 16.84 5.50 -2.39
C ARG A 118 15.91 5.24 -3.56
N HIS A 119 15.92 4.06 -4.12
CA HIS A 119 14.88 3.68 -5.07
C HIS A 119 13.52 3.79 -4.40
N LEU A 120 12.57 4.42 -5.07
CA LEU A 120 11.19 4.47 -4.64
C LEU A 120 10.71 3.01 -4.51
N ALA A 121 10.38 2.60 -3.29
CA ALA A 121 9.85 1.27 -3.11
C ALA A 121 8.49 1.19 -3.78
N THR A 122 8.37 0.30 -4.74
CA THR A 122 7.18 0.06 -5.54
C THR A 122 6.27 -1.01 -4.93
N ILE A 123 6.54 -1.42 -3.69
CA ILE A 123 5.79 -2.43 -2.95
C ILE A 123 5.08 -1.79 -1.76
N PHE A 124 3.79 -2.04 -1.67
CA PHE A 124 2.91 -1.56 -0.61
C PHE A 124 2.21 -2.73 0.08
N SER A 125 1.98 -2.61 1.38
CA SER A 125 1.16 -3.57 2.14
C SER A 125 -0.07 -2.87 2.70
N ARG A 126 -1.25 -3.48 2.56
CA ARG A 126 -2.52 -2.92 3.01
C ARG A 126 -3.43 -4.00 3.56
N PRO A 127 -4.19 -3.75 4.63
CA PRO A 127 -5.32 -4.58 4.96
C PRO A 127 -6.45 -4.35 3.96
N VAL A 128 -7.08 -5.41 3.51
CA VAL A 128 -8.23 -5.39 2.61
C VAL A 128 -9.30 -6.37 3.11
N TYR A 129 -10.55 -6.00 2.94
CA TYR A 129 -11.68 -6.86 3.27
C TYR A 129 -12.24 -7.48 2.00
N ASP A 130 -12.19 -8.80 1.92
CA ASP A 130 -12.69 -9.56 0.79
C ASP A 130 -13.33 -10.87 1.25
N SER A 131 -14.39 -11.28 0.59
CA SER A 131 -15.06 -12.58 0.81
C SER A 131 -15.31 -12.91 2.29
N SER A 132 -15.76 -11.91 3.07
CA SER A 132 -16.10 -12.00 4.50
C SER A 132 -14.92 -12.07 5.47
N GLN A 133 -13.70 -11.83 4.99
CA GLN A 133 -12.49 -11.83 5.82
C GLN A 133 -11.58 -10.65 5.50
N TRP A 134 -10.74 -10.32 6.47
CA TRP A 134 -9.64 -9.39 6.27
C TRP A 134 -8.40 -10.13 5.79
N HIS A 135 -7.71 -9.57 4.82
CA HIS A 135 -6.44 -10.04 4.32
C HIS A 135 -5.40 -8.92 4.39
N GLY A 136 -4.14 -9.30 4.53
CA GLY A 136 -3.05 -8.41 4.19
C GLY A 136 -2.80 -8.49 2.69
N MET A 137 -2.87 -7.37 1.99
CA MET A 137 -2.58 -7.30 0.58
C MET A 137 -1.20 -6.68 0.38
N VAL A 138 -0.33 -7.37 -0.35
CA VAL A 138 0.94 -6.83 -0.84
C VAL A 138 0.78 -6.51 -2.32
N ILE A 139 1.02 -5.25 -2.67
CA ILE A 139 0.84 -4.75 -4.03
C ILE A 139 2.18 -4.30 -4.56
N MET A 140 2.51 -4.71 -5.77
CA MET A 140 3.64 -4.22 -6.53
C MET A 140 3.16 -3.43 -7.75
N LEU A 141 3.67 -2.22 -7.90
CA LEU A 141 3.31 -1.33 -9.00
C LEU A 141 3.87 -1.84 -10.35
N PRO A 142 3.22 -1.50 -11.47
CA PRO A 142 3.58 -1.99 -12.80
C PRO A 142 4.98 -1.57 -13.26
N ASN A 143 5.45 -0.41 -12.81
CA ASN A 143 6.79 0.13 -13.10
C ASN A 143 7.92 -0.47 -12.25
N SER A 144 7.63 -1.50 -11.47
CA SER A 144 8.65 -2.23 -10.70
C SER A 144 9.63 -2.94 -11.64
N SER A 145 10.91 -2.97 -11.25
CA SER A 145 11.92 -3.67 -12.03
C SER A 145 11.62 -5.16 -12.20
N PRO A 146 12.11 -5.82 -13.26
CA PRO A 146 11.90 -7.24 -13.48
C PRO A 146 12.34 -8.10 -12.28
N GLU A 147 13.45 -7.73 -11.65
CA GLU A 147 14.00 -8.43 -10.48
C GLU A 147 13.03 -8.35 -9.30
N VAL A 148 12.44 -7.17 -9.05
CA VAL A 148 11.42 -7.00 -8.00
C VAL A 148 10.17 -7.84 -8.31
N LYS A 149 9.81 -7.98 -9.59
CA LYS A 149 8.68 -8.84 -10.02
C LYS A 149 8.90 -10.31 -9.69
N GLN A 150 10.12 -10.82 -9.87
CA GLN A 150 10.48 -12.21 -9.54
C GLN A 150 10.36 -12.54 -8.05
N ILE A 151 10.54 -11.55 -7.17
CA ILE A 151 10.40 -11.76 -5.73
C ILE A 151 8.99 -12.19 -5.34
N LEU A 152 7.96 -11.57 -5.91
CA LEU A 152 6.57 -11.95 -5.62
C LEU A 152 6.22 -13.34 -6.20
N GLU A 153 6.85 -13.74 -7.27
CA GLU A 153 6.64 -15.06 -7.87
C GLU A 153 7.25 -16.19 -7.00
N LYS A 154 8.34 -15.90 -6.29
CA LYS A 154 8.96 -16.85 -5.34
C LYS A 154 8.26 -16.89 -3.97
N THR A 155 7.26 -16.05 -3.74
CA THR A 155 6.58 -15.91 -2.44
C THR A 155 5.33 -16.81 -2.32
N LYS A 156 5.03 -17.58 -3.35
CA LYS A 156 3.93 -18.56 -3.38
C LYS A 156 4.30 -19.88 -2.72
#